data_b12f9a7fdb0cdec5ddce1b328d6b65b5
#
_entry.id   b12f9a7fdb0cdec5ddce1b328d6b65b5
#
_cell.length_a   1.000
_cell.length_b   1.000
_cell.length_c   1.000
_cell.angle_alpha   90.00
_cell.angle_beta   90.00
_cell.angle_gamma   90.00
#
_symmetry.space_group_name_H-M   'P 1'
#
loop_
_entity.id
_entity.type
_entity.pdbx_description
1 polymer ?
#
loop_
_entity_poly.entity_id
_entity_poly.type
_entity_poly.pdbx_seq_one_letter_code
_entity_poly.pdbx_strand_id
1 'polypeptide(L)'
;MQGSAGLTLASLLPGCTEAALTEATMPDGYEMPLESEPHERTFMQWPVNLEVYDTRSLVKVQASIALIANTIARYESVVILAAAEHHAATRKLISTDVELWDIPTDDLWCRDSGPTFVKNAKGELAIAHILFNGWGDKQPHGNDALVAERIAERLDLPLLDTGLVGEQGGVEHDGAGTLLAHASCWVNPNRNAGSAQTIGAGLLNALGGQRM
;
A
#
# COMPACT_ATOMS: atom_id res chain seq x y z
N MET A 1 -36.58 11.79 -65.22
CA MET A 1 -36.62 12.21 -63.81
C MET A 1 -36.16 11.01 -62.99
N GLN A 2 -34.91 11.02 -62.63
CA GLN A 2 -34.28 9.95 -61.83
C GLN A 2 -33.94 10.56 -60.46
N GLY A 3 -34.58 10.05 -59.39
CA GLY A 3 -34.33 10.42 -58.03
C GLY A 3 -33.22 9.55 -57.45
N SER A 4 -32.11 10.17 -57.06
CA SER A 4 -31.01 9.52 -56.36
C SER A 4 -31.27 9.53 -54.86
N ALA A 5 -31.41 8.35 -54.27
CA ALA A 5 -31.49 8.17 -52.81
C ALA A 5 -30.07 8.03 -52.25
N GLY A 6 -29.65 9.02 -51.49
CA GLY A 6 -28.40 8.96 -50.72
C GLY A 6 -28.56 8.17 -49.43
N LEU A 7 -27.83 7.04 -49.30
CA LEU A 7 -27.68 6.32 -48.05
C LEU A 7 -26.61 7.01 -47.18
N THR A 8 -27.03 7.56 -46.08
CA THR A 8 -26.09 8.03 -45.04
C THR A 8 -25.76 6.87 -44.09
N LEU A 9 -24.52 6.40 -44.15
CA LEU A 9 -23.98 5.42 -43.18
C LEU A 9 -23.61 6.17 -41.89
N ALA A 10 -24.39 6.00 -40.85
CA ALA A 10 -24.03 6.43 -39.50
C ALA A 10 -23.09 5.38 -38.90
N SER A 11 -21.80 5.73 -38.77
CA SER A 11 -20.83 4.93 -38.03
C SER A 11 -21.08 5.04 -36.54
N LEU A 12 -21.60 3.97 -35.96
CA LEU A 12 -21.67 3.77 -34.50
C LEU A 12 -20.25 3.42 -34.02
N LEU A 13 -19.55 4.37 -33.46
CA LEU A 13 -18.38 4.10 -32.63
C LEU A 13 -18.86 3.49 -31.30
N PRO A 14 -18.29 2.37 -30.83
CA PRO A 14 -18.59 1.90 -29.50
C PRO A 14 -18.06 2.93 -28.49
N GLY A 15 -18.95 3.50 -27.70
CA GLY A 15 -18.60 4.36 -26.59
C GLY A 15 -17.71 3.59 -25.61
N CYS A 16 -16.53 4.10 -25.33
CA CYS A 16 -15.78 3.71 -24.15
C CYS A 16 -16.67 4.05 -22.94
N THR A 17 -17.25 3.02 -22.33
CA THR A 17 -17.83 3.15 -21.00
C THR A 17 -16.67 3.45 -20.07
N GLU A 18 -16.63 4.69 -19.58
CA GLU A 18 -15.82 5.07 -18.42
C GLU A 18 -16.21 4.09 -17.30
N ALA A 19 -15.27 3.21 -16.92
CA ALA A 19 -15.47 2.35 -15.76
C ALA A 19 -15.59 3.30 -14.58
N ALA A 20 -16.79 3.47 -14.06
CA ALA A 20 -17.03 4.16 -12.83
C ALA A 20 -16.21 3.44 -11.76
N LEU A 21 -15.29 4.15 -11.12
CA LEU A 21 -14.72 3.72 -9.86
C LEU A 21 -15.92 3.42 -8.97
N THR A 22 -16.09 2.18 -8.57
CA THR A 22 -17.05 1.83 -7.52
C THR A 22 -16.68 2.72 -6.34
N GLU A 23 -17.59 3.61 -5.93
CA GLU A 23 -17.38 4.41 -4.72
C GLU A 23 -17.23 3.43 -3.55
N ALA A 24 -15.98 3.12 -3.22
CA ALA A 24 -15.66 2.43 -1.98
C ALA A 24 -16.01 3.42 -0.87
N THR A 25 -17.12 3.18 -0.21
CA THR A 25 -17.57 3.99 0.93
C THR A 25 -16.81 3.51 2.14
N MET A 26 -15.74 4.23 2.51
CA MET A 26 -15.12 4.05 3.81
C MET A 26 -16.15 4.31 4.91
N PRO A 27 -16.20 3.49 5.96
CA PRO A 27 -17.06 3.80 7.11
C PRO A 27 -16.68 5.15 7.69
N ASP A 28 -17.67 5.98 8.03
CA ASP A 28 -17.46 7.30 8.60
C ASP A 28 -16.59 7.26 9.86
N GLY A 29 -15.69 8.23 9.99
CA GLY A 29 -14.96 8.49 11.22
C GLY A 29 -13.65 7.74 11.39
N TYR A 30 -13.16 7.03 10.37
CA TYR A 30 -11.78 6.53 10.37
C TYR A 30 -10.81 7.59 9.84
N GLU A 31 -9.67 7.73 10.52
CA GLU A 31 -8.59 8.64 10.14
C GLU A 31 -7.21 7.98 10.33
N MET A 32 -6.25 8.34 9.50
CA MET A 32 -4.88 7.90 9.64
C MET A 32 -4.22 8.61 10.83
N PRO A 33 -3.69 7.89 11.85
CA PRO A 33 -3.00 8.50 12.98
C PRO A 33 -1.64 9.06 12.56
N LEU A 34 -1.15 10.09 13.29
CA LEU A 34 0.22 10.57 13.11
C LEU A 34 1.24 9.48 13.42
N GLU A 35 2.36 9.46 12.69
CA GLU A 35 3.45 8.52 12.95
C GLU A 35 4.07 8.66 14.34
N SER A 36 3.98 9.86 14.93
CA SER A 36 4.47 10.14 16.27
C SER A 36 3.51 9.72 17.40
N GLU A 37 2.31 9.25 17.07
CA GLU A 37 1.40 8.72 18.08
C GLU A 37 1.92 7.39 18.64
N PRO A 38 1.57 7.05 19.89
CA PRO A 38 1.92 5.75 20.46
C PRO A 38 1.40 4.61 19.58
N HIS A 39 2.27 3.66 19.30
CA HIS A 39 1.96 2.47 18.50
C HIS A 39 2.46 1.20 19.21
N GLU A 40 1.93 0.06 18.83
CA GLU A 40 2.25 -1.20 19.51
C GLU A 40 3.54 -1.83 18.99
N ARG A 41 3.84 -1.66 17.70
CA ARG A 41 4.96 -2.32 17.06
C ARG A 41 5.34 -1.67 15.73
N THR A 42 6.59 -1.88 15.34
CA THR A 42 7.10 -1.55 14.00
C THR A 42 7.14 -2.79 13.13
N PHE A 43 6.57 -2.72 11.92
CA PHE A 43 6.68 -3.75 10.90
C PHE A 43 7.84 -3.47 9.96
N MET A 44 8.59 -4.50 9.59
CA MET A 44 9.65 -4.46 8.60
C MET A 44 9.54 -5.67 7.67
N GLN A 45 9.97 -5.54 6.43
CA GLN A 45 9.99 -6.63 5.45
C GLN A 45 11.41 -7.14 5.23
N TRP A 46 11.52 -8.46 5.03
CA TRP A 46 12.77 -9.12 4.75
C TRP A 46 12.94 -9.30 3.25
N PRO A 47 13.91 -8.62 2.60
CA PRO A 47 14.11 -8.70 1.17
C PRO A 47 14.70 -10.05 0.77
N VAL A 48 14.18 -10.67 -0.29
CA VAL A 48 14.61 -11.98 -0.79
C VAL A 48 14.78 -12.03 -2.31
N ASN A 49 14.29 -11.00 -3.03
CA ASN A 49 14.15 -11.04 -4.47
C ASN A 49 15.48 -10.83 -5.21
N LEU A 50 15.95 -11.89 -5.88
CA LEU A 50 17.18 -11.84 -6.69
C LEU A 50 17.00 -11.16 -8.06
N GLU A 51 15.76 -10.84 -8.46
CA GLU A 51 15.51 -10.01 -9.64
C GLU A 51 15.76 -8.53 -9.35
N VAL A 52 15.63 -8.13 -8.07
CA VAL A 52 15.89 -6.77 -7.60
C VAL A 52 17.35 -6.60 -7.15
N TYR A 53 17.89 -7.60 -6.46
CA TYR A 53 19.24 -7.56 -5.88
C TYR A 53 20.12 -8.67 -6.45
N ASP A 54 21.33 -8.35 -6.83
CA ASP A 54 22.37 -9.40 -6.94
C ASP A 54 22.67 -10.00 -5.55
N THR A 55 23.18 -11.24 -5.53
CA THR A 55 23.44 -11.98 -4.29
C THR A 55 24.31 -11.19 -3.29
N ARG A 56 25.31 -10.42 -3.75
CA ARG A 56 26.19 -9.66 -2.88
C ARG A 56 25.50 -8.45 -2.27
N SER A 57 24.66 -7.79 -3.05
CA SER A 57 23.86 -6.65 -2.61
C SER A 57 22.80 -7.09 -1.64
N LEU A 58 22.10 -8.21 -1.91
CA LEU A 58 21.07 -8.76 -1.03
C LEU A 58 21.61 -9.03 0.38
N VAL A 59 22.78 -9.68 0.49
CA VAL A 59 23.41 -9.94 1.80
C VAL A 59 23.66 -8.65 2.58
N LYS A 60 24.12 -7.58 1.92
CA LYS A 60 24.34 -6.29 2.57
C LYS A 60 23.05 -5.62 3.02
N VAL A 61 22.02 -5.67 2.17
CA VAL A 61 20.70 -5.10 2.48
C VAL A 61 20.08 -5.84 3.66
N GLN A 62 20.10 -7.17 3.67
CA GLN A 62 19.63 -7.97 4.79
C GLN A 62 20.37 -7.65 6.09
N ALA A 63 21.70 -7.48 6.04
CA ALA A 63 22.45 -7.07 7.21
C ALA A 63 22.06 -5.68 7.72
N SER A 64 21.73 -4.74 6.83
CA SER A 64 21.24 -3.41 7.19
C SER A 64 19.86 -3.46 7.81
N ILE A 65 18.92 -4.23 7.23
CA ILE A 65 17.59 -4.42 7.80
C ILE A 65 17.67 -5.05 9.19
N ALA A 66 18.51 -6.08 9.36
CA ALA A 66 18.73 -6.71 10.66
C ALA A 66 19.30 -5.71 11.70
N LEU A 67 20.25 -4.87 11.31
CA LEU A 67 20.82 -3.83 12.19
C LEU A 67 19.74 -2.84 12.62
N ILE A 68 18.89 -2.38 11.70
CA ILE A 68 17.79 -1.46 11.99
C ILE A 68 16.80 -2.12 12.94
N ALA A 69 16.34 -3.34 12.63
CA ALA A 69 15.40 -4.08 13.48
C ALA A 69 15.95 -4.29 14.91
N ASN A 70 17.20 -4.74 15.04
CA ASN A 70 17.85 -4.92 16.35
C ASN A 70 18.01 -3.60 17.11
N THR A 71 18.15 -2.48 16.41
CA THR A 71 18.26 -1.17 17.04
C THR A 71 16.90 -0.71 17.56
N ILE A 72 15.84 -0.82 16.75
CA ILE A 72 14.47 -0.45 17.14
C ILE A 72 13.99 -1.34 18.28
N ALA A 73 14.27 -2.64 18.24
CA ALA A 73 13.84 -3.62 19.26
C ALA A 73 14.35 -3.30 20.69
N ARG A 74 15.30 -2.36 20.82
CA ARG A 74 15.73 -1.86 22.14
C ARG A 74 14.76 -0.85 22.75
N TYR A 75 13.80 -0.37 21.98
CA TYR A 75 12.90 0.71 22.36
C TYR A 75 11.42 0.33 22.22
N GLU A 76 11.10 -0.54 21.25
CA GLU A 76 9.73 -0.96 20.96
C GLU A 76 9.70 -2.35 20.30
N SER A 77 8.52 -2.94 20.22
CA SER A 77 8.31 -4.24 19.57
C SER A 77 8.54 -4.13 18.06
N VAL A 78 9.28 -5.08 17.50
CA VAL A 78 9.57 -5.15 16.07
C VAL A 78 9.15 -6.50 15.53
N VAL A 79 8.48 -6.48 14.40
CA VAL A 79 8.12 -7.66 13.61
C VAL A 79 8.78 -7.59 12.25
N ILE A 80 9.53 -8.61 11.89
CA ILE A 80 10.01 -8.82 10.52
C ILE A 80 9.08 -9.82 9.82
N LEU A 81 8.56 -9.43 8.67
CA LEU A 81 7.78 -10.26 7.78
C LEU A 81 8.73 -11.03 6.86
N ALA A 82 8.64 -12.34 6.86
CA ALA A 82 9.43 -13.22 6.01
C ALA A 82 8.74 -14.56 5.85
N ALA A 83 8.82 -15.20 4.69
CA ALA A 83 8.35 -16.57 4.53
C ALA A 83 9.10 -17.51 5.50
N ALA A 84 8.42 -18.54 6.02
CA ALA A 84 8.95 -19.49 7.02
C ALA A 84 10.30 -20.09 6.62
N GLU A 85 10.51 -20.35 5.34
CA GLU A 85 11.76 -20.90 4.79
C GLU A 85 12.98 -19.99 5.02
N HIS A 86 12.76 -18.68 5.18
CA HIS A 86 13.82 -17.69 5.45
C HIS A 86 14.08 -17.48 6.94
N HIS A 87 13.20 -17.95 7.84
CA HIS A 87 13.29 -17.68 9.28
C HIS A 87 14.62 -18.16 9.89
N ALA A 88 15.09 -19.36 9.55
CA ALA A 88 16.33 -19.91 10.08
C ALA A 88 17.58 -19.09 9.69
N ALA A 89 17.57 -18.49 8.49
CA ALA A 89 18.66 -17.63 8.04
C ALA A 89 18.56 -16.23 8.68
N THR A 90 17.36 -15.64 8.68
CA THR A 90 17.08 -14.32 9.27
C THR A 90 17.41 -14.30 10.75
N ARG A 91 17.04 -15.35 11.50
CA ARG A 91 17.29 -15.48 12.95
C ARG A 91 18.78 -15.44 13.32
N LYS A 92 19.70 -15.73 12.41
CA LYS A 92 21.13 -15.58 12.65
C LYS A 92 21.62 -14.15 12.69
N LEU A 93 20.83 -13.21 12.18
CA LEU A 93 21.17 -11.81 12.05
C LEU A 93 20.40 -10.90 13.03
N ILE A 94 19.24 -11.34 13.48
CA ILE A 94 18.36 -10.57 14.36
C ILE A 94 18.36 -11.11 15.80
N SER A 95 18.09 -10.23 16.77
CA SER A 95 17.96 -10.59 18.18
C SER A 95 16.69 -11.41 18.43
N THR A 96 16.63 -12.06 19.60
CA THR A 96 15.44 -12.79 20.07
C THR A 96 14.26 -11.86 20.37
N ASP A 97 14.51 -10.57 20.55
CA ASP A 97 13.50 -9.56 20.83
C ASP A 97 12.74 -9.11 19.57
N VAL A 98 13.26 -9.46 18.38
CA VAL A 98 12.56 -9.23 17.10
C VAL A 98 11.70 -10.43 16.77
N GLU A 99 10.42 -10.23 16.59
CA GLU A 99 9.50 -11.29 16.13
C GLU A 99 9.68 -11.58 14.63
N LEU A 100 9.42 -12.82 14.25
CA LEU A 100 9.30 -13.23 12.84
C LEU A 100 7.88 -13.71 12.60
N TRP A 101 7.21 -13.09 11.63
CA TRP A 101 5.93 -13.56 11.15
C TRP A 101 6.09 -14.25 9.81
N ASP A 102 5.43 -15.41 9.64
CA ASP A 102 5.38 -16.12 8.36
C ASP A 102 4.43 -15.40 7.41
N ILE A 103 4.94 -14.33 6.83
CA ILE A 103 4.29 -13.54 5.79
C ILE A 103 5.33 -13.33 4.69
N PRO A 104 5.18 -14.02 3.54
CA PRO A 104 6.09 -13.85 2.41
C PRO A 104 6.15 -12.41 1.91
N THR A 105 7.35 -11.96 1.59
CA THR A 105 7.67 -10.64 1.03
C THR A 105 8.61 -10.79 -0.16
N ASP A 106 8.65 -9.81 -1.05
CA ASP A 106 9.59 -9.74 -2.17
C ASP A 106 10.72 -8.78 -1.86
N ASP A 107 10.42 -7.58 -1.36
CA ASP A 107 11.38 -6.51 -1.10
C ASP A 107 11.24 -5.97 0.33
N LEU A 108 11.99 -4.89 0.64
CA LEU A 108 12.12 -4.30 1.98
C LEU A 108 11.12 -3.16 2.28
N TRP A 109 10.35 -2.73 1.28
CA TRP A 109 9.60 -1.47 1.32
C TRP A 109 8.25 -1.58 2.05
N CYS A 110 8.31 -1.89 3.35
CA CYS A 110 7.12 -2.02 4.20
C CYS A 110 6.29 -0.73 4.32
N ARG A 111 6.90 0.44 4.12
CA ARG A 111 6.20 1.72 4.03
C ARG A 111 5.23 1.75 2.85
N ASP A 112 5.60 1.11 1.74
CA ASP A 112 4.84 1.20 0.50
C ASP A 112 3.80 0.08 0.37
N SER A 113 4.18 -1.15 0.71
CA SER A 113 3.33 -2.33 0.57
C SER A 113 2.65 -2.78 1.88
N GLY A 114 3.06 -2.22 3.01
CA GLY A 114 2.50 -2.53 4.32
C GLY A 114 1.10 -1.95 4.53
N PRO A 115 0.48 -2.25 5.67
CA PRO A 115 -0.86 -1.79 5.99
C PRO A 115 -0.90 -0.29 6.29
N THR A 116 -1.88 0.42 5.75
CA THR A 116 -2.23 1.76 6.17
C THR A 116 -3.25 1.68 7.30
N PHE A 117 -2.78 1.76 8.54
CA PHE A 117 -3.66 1.74 9.70
C PHE A 117 -4.48 3.02 9.80
N VAL A 118 -5.75 2.84 10.10
CA VAL A 118 -6.69 3.92 10.41
C VAL A 118 -7.41 3.60 11.72
N LYS A 119 -7.80 4.61 12.46
CA LYS A 119 -8.56 4.46 13.71
C LYS A 119 -9.78 5.37 13.72
N ASN A 120 -10.84 4.93 14.39
CA ASN A 120 -12.01 5.75 14.60
C ASN A 120 -11.96 6.46 15.98
N ALA A 121 -12.96 7.31 16.24
CA ALA A 121 -13.05 8.06 17.50
C ALA A 121 -13.19 7.19 18.78
N LYS A 122 -13.49 5.88 18.63
CA LYS A 122 -13.51 4.92 19.74
C LYS A 122 -12.15 4.24 19.95
N GLY A 123 -11.17 4.50 19.07
CA GLY A 123 -9.87 3.82 19.06
C GLY A 123 -9.89 2.45 18.39
N GLU A 124 -10.98 2.08 17.70
CA GLU A 124 -11.04 0.84 16.94
C GLU A 124 -10.18 0.97 15.68
N LEU A 125 -9.31 -0.02 15.45
CA LEU A 125 -8.38 -0.04 14.32
C LEU A 125 -9.00 -0.75 13.11
N ALA A 126 -8.62 -0.28 11.93
CA ALA A 126 -8.83 -0.95 10.66
C ALA A 126 -7.63 -0.68 9.74
N ILE A 127 -7.60 -1.33 8.59
CA ILE A 127 -6.61 -1.09 7.54
C ILE A 127 -7.32 -0.51 6.33
N ALA A 128 -6.96 0.72 5.94
CA ALA A 128 -7.35 1.29 4.66
C ALA A 128 -6.50 0.62 3.58
N HIS A 129 -7.13 -0.24 2.78
CA HIS A 129 -6.43 -1.07 1.81
C HIS A 129 -6.13 -0.29 0.53
N ILE A 130 -4.91 0.21 0.42
CA ILE A 130 -4.34 0.75 -0.81
C ILE A 130 -3.66 -0.42 -1.54
N LEU A 131 -4.09 -0.69 -2.77
CA LEU A 131 -3.56 -1.80 -3.57
C LEU A 131 -2.15 -1.48 -4.07
N PHE A 132 -1.16 -2.15 -3.50
CA PHE A 132 0.21 -2.00 -3.95
C PHE A 132 0.45 -2.77 -5.25
N ASN A 133 0.96 -2.10 -6.28
CA ASN A 133 1.24 -2.70 -7.58
C ASN A 133 2.69 -2.49 -8.05
N GLY A 134 3.66 -2.56 -7.13
CA GLY A 134 5.08 -2.47 -7.48
C GLY A 134 5.46 -1.16 -8.17
N TRP A 135 4.92 -0.04 -7.69
CA TRP A 135 5.12 1.31 -8.26
C TRP A 135 4.68 1.44 -9.73
N GLY A 136 3.60 0.77 -10.09
CA GLY A 136 3.09 0.72 -11.47
C GLY A 136 3.78 -0.35 -12.30
N ASP A 137 3.86 -1.56 -11.76
CA ASP A 137 4.45 -2.76 -12.37
C ASP A 137 5.94 -2.62 -12.76
N LYS A 138 6.69 -1.82 -11.99
CA LYS A 138 8.13 -1.61 -12.23
C LYS A 138 9.00 -2.69 -11.60
N GLN A 139 8.48 -3.43 -10.63
CA GLN A 139 9.18 -4.50 -9.93
C GLN A 139 8.24 -5.69 -9.67
N PRO A 140 8.78 -6.93 -9.55
CA PRO A 140 8.04 -8.05 -9.02
C PRO A 140 7.51 -7.72 -7.63
N HIS A 141 6.22 -7.97 -7.39
CA HIS A 141 5.53 -7.57 -6.15
C HIS A 141 4.42 -8.55 -5.74
N GLY A 142 4.48 -9.79 -6.22
CA GLY A 142 3.41 -10.75 -6.00
C GLY A 142 3.15 -11.08 -4.53
N ASN A 143 4.18 -11.08 -3.68
CA ASN A 143 4.03 -11.22 -2.23
C ASN A 143 3.77 -9.88 -1.57
N ASP A 144 4.49 -8.83 -1.97
CA ASP A 144 4.37 -7.51 -1.37
C ASP A 144 2.96 -6.94 -1.55
N ALA A 145 2.29 -7.19 -2.68
CA ALA A 145 0.90 -6.80 -2.91
C ALA A 145 -0.09 -7.38 -1.89
N LEU A 146 0.26 -8.47 -1.20
CA LEU A 146 -0.60 -9.17 -0.24
C LEU A 146 -0.22 -8.91 1.22
N VAL A 147 0.79 -8.09 1.48
CA VAL A 147 1.29 -7.86 2.85
C VAL A 147 0.23 -7.22 3.73
N ALA A 148 -0.46 -6.19 3.25
CA ALA A 148 -1.50 -5.51 4.03
C ALA A 148 -2.67 -6.45 4.39
N GLU A 149 -3.13 -7.28 3.45
CA GLU A 149 -4.18 -8.27 3.65
C GLU A 149 -3.76 -9.32 4.70
N ARG A 150 -2.55 -9.89 4.55
CA ARG A 150 -2.03 -10.92 5.46
C ARG A 150 -1.82 -10.41 6.89
N ILE A 151 -1.46 -9.13 7.04
CA ILE A 151 -1.38 -8.49 8.35
C ILE A 151 -2.77 -8.25 8.92
N ALA A 152 -3.74 -7.79 8.11
CA ALA A 152 -5.13 -7.63 8.53
C ALA A 152 -5.71 -8.95 9.05
N GLU A 153 -5.54 -10.04 8.29
CA GLU A 153 -5.97 -11.39 8.68
C GLU A 153 -5.32 -11.83 10.01
N ARG A 154 -4.01 -11.65 10.14
CA ARG A 154 -3.27 -12.06 11.33
C ARG A 154 -3.65 -11.29 12.59
N LEU A 155 -4.00 -10.01 12.44
CA LEU A 155 -4.40 -9.14 13.54
C LEU A 155 -5.92 -9.17 13.80
N ASP A 156 -6.70 -9.88 12.98
CA ASP A 156 -8.16 -9.89 13.00
C ASP A 156 -8.74 -8.47 12.87
N LEU A 157 -8.15 -7.66 11.98
CA LEU A 157 -8.56 -6.28 11.72
C LEU A 157 -9.40 -6.18 10.44
N PRO A 158 -10.42 -5.31 10.42
CA PRO A 158 -11.16 -5.00 9.21
C PRO A 158 -10.22 -4.47 8.11
N LEU A 159 -10.36 -5.00 6.90
CA LEU A 159 -9.71 -4.52 5.70
C LEU A 159 -10.73 -3.70 4.90
N LEU A 160 -10.51 -2.39 4.81
CA LEU A 160 -11.42 -1.44 4.19
C LEU A 160 -10.94 -1.16 2.76
N ASP A 161 -11.71 -1.58 1.77
CA ASP A 161 -11.39 -1.34 0.36
C ASP A 161 -11.46 0.16 0.03
N THR A 162 -10.36 0.73 -0.40
CA THR A 162 -10.29 2.15 -0.80
C THR A 162 -10.53 2.37 -2.29
N GLY A 163 -10.47 1.31 -3.10
CA GLY A 163 -10.49 1.38 -4.55
C GLY A 163 -9.26 2.08 -5.15
N LEU A 164 -8.25 2.40 -4.35
CA LEU A 164 -7.03 3.11 -4.77
C LEU A 164 -5.87 2.16 -5.01
N VAL A 165 -5.12 2.42 -6.06
CA VAL A 165 -3.86 1.73 -6.39
C VAL A 165 -2.70 2.68 -6.13
N GLY A 166 -1.76 2.28 -5.29
CA GLY A 166 -0.63 3.13 -4.94
C GLY A 166 0.22 2.55 -3.81
N GLU A 167 0.92 3.42 -3.15
CA GLU A 167 1.71 3.13 -1.95
C GLU A 167 1.44 4.17 -0.87
N GLN A 168 1.40 3.71 0.40
CA GLN A 168 1.25 4.64 1.54
C GLN A 168 2.39 5.67 1.58
N GLY A 169 3.60 5.30 1.17
CA GLY A 169 4.74 6.22 1.06
C GLY A 169 4.55 7.36 0.05
N GLY A 170 3.47 7.32 -0.76
CA GLY A 170 3.09 8.37 -1.70
C GLY A 170 2.17 9.46 -1.10
N VAL A 171 1.86 9.41 0.20
CA VAL A 171 1.01 10.39 0.88
C VAL A 171 1.57 10.72 2.27
N GLU A 172 1.53 11.99 2.61
CA GLU A 172 1.91 12.53 3.92
C GLU A 172 0.71 13.23 4.55
N HIS A 173 0.69 13.36 5.89
CA HIS A 173 -0.35 14.09 6.59
C HIS A 173 0.18 14.85 7.83
N ASP A 174 -0.52 15.91 8.20
CA ASP A 174 -0.14 16.78 9.32
C ASP A 174 -0.85 16.46 10.64
N GLY A 175 -1.70 15.42 10.68
CA GLY A 175 -2.54 15.08 11.83
C GLY A 175 -3.63 16.10 12.15
N ALA A 176 -3.84 17.08 11.28
CA ALA A 176 -4.87 18.12 11.41
C ALA A 176 -5.80 18.15 10.18
N GLY A 177 -5.90 17.01 9.50
CA GLY A 177 -6.77 16.80 8.35
C GLY A 177 -6.19 17.28 7.01
N THR A 178 -4.91 17.69 6.95
CA THR A 178 -4.26 18.01 5.66
C THR A 178 -3.50 16.79 5.15
N LEU A 179 -3.76 16.41 3.89
CA LEU A 179 -2.97 15.43 3.16
C LEU A 179 -2.11 16.12 2.10
N LEU A 180 -0.91 15.62 1.88
CA LEU A 180 -0.01 16.03 0.81
C LEU A 180 0.38 14.79 0.00
N ALA A 181 0.16 14.83 -1.30
CA ALA A 181 0.53 13.74 -2.21
C ALA A 181 1.04 14.30 -3.53
N HIS A 182 1.96 13.58 -4.17
CA HIS A 182 2.46 13.98 -5.48
C HIS A 182 1.59 13.36 -6.58
N ALA A 183 1.03 14.19 -7.46
CA ALA A 183 0.12 13.74 -8.50
C ALA A 183 0.70 12.61 -9.37
N SER A 184 2.01 12.62 -9.67
CA SER A 184 2.64 11.57 -10.48
C SER A 184 2.66 10.19 -9.82
N CYS A 185 2.50 10.10 -8.50
CA CYS A 185 2.41 8.81 -7.81
C CYS A 185 1.01 8.20 -7.95
N TRP A 186 -0.02 9.02 -8.05
CA TRP A 186 -1.40 8.60 -7.96
C TRP A 186 -2.19 8.70 -9.27
N VAL A 187 -1.92 9.76 -10.06
CA VAL A 187 -2.69 10.11 -11.27
C VAL A 187 -1.93 9.64 -12.50
N ASN A 188 -2.04 8.36 -12.83
CA ASN A 188 -1.49 7.83 -14.07
C ASN A 188 -2.19 6.51 -14.46
N PRO A 189 -2.15 6.12 -15.75
CA PRO A 189 -2.95 5.01 -16.28
C PRO A 189 -2.68 3.63 -15.65
N ASN A 190 -1.48 3.41 -15.11
CA ASN A 190 -1.11 2.15 -14.45
C ASN A 190 -1.32 2.16 -12.93
N ARG A 191 -1.98 3.19 -12.43
CA ARG A 191 -2.41 3.36 -11.03
C ARG A 191 -3.91 3.57 -10.98
N ASN A 192 -4.34 4.83 -11.05
CA ASN A 192 -5.72 5.23 -10.94
C ASN A 192 -6.13 6.02 -12.17
N ALA A 193 -7.21 5.59 -12.83
CA ALA A 193 -7.82 6.35 -13.89
C ALA A 193 -8.66 7.50 -13.28
N GLY A 194 -8.54 8.70 -13.84
CA GLY A 194 -9.33 9.84 -13.40
C GLY A 194 -8.54 11.14 -13.26
N SER A 195 -9.20 12.16 -12.77
CA SER A 195 -8.57 13.47 -12.53
C SER A 195 -7.87 13.50 -11.17
N ALA A 196 -6.90 14.41 -11.01
CA ALA A 196 -6.26 14.66 -9.72
C ALA A 196 -7.29 15.01 -8.62
N GLN A 197 -8.36 15.72 -9.00
CA GLN A 197 -9.45 16.06 -8.08
C GLN A 197 -10.21 14.82 -7.59
N THR A 198 -10.56 13.90 -8.50
CA THR A 198 -11.29 12.67 -8.15
C THR A 198 -10.45 11.76 -7.27
N ILE A 199 -9.18 11.56 -7.64
CA ILE A 199 -8.25 10.71 -6.90
C ILE A 199 -7.90 11.34 -5.55
N GLY A 200 -7.72 12.66 -5.49
CA GLY A 200 -7.53 13.40 -4.24
C GLY A 200 -8.71 13.28 -3.29
N ALA A 201 -9.94 13.34 -3.80
CA ALA A 201 -11.14 13.09 -3.00
C ALA A 201 -11.17 11.66 -2.45
N GLY A 202 -10.76 10.67 -3.25
CA GLY A 202 -10.61 9.28 -2.81
C GLY A 202 -9.61 9.12 -1.68
N LEU A 203 -8.44 9.76 -1.78
CA LEU A 203 -7.43 9.76 -0.71
C LEU A 203 -7.94 10.43 0.57
N LEU A 204 -8.61 11.58 0.47
CA LEU A 204 -9.21 12.26 1.62
C LEU A 204 -10.22 11.35 2.32
N ASN A 205 -11.10 10.69 1.56
CA ASN A 205 -12.07 9.75 2.09
C ASN A 205 -11.41 8.53 2.75
N ALA A 206 -10.42 7.93 2.08
CA ALA A 206 -9.74 6.72 2.56
C ALA A 206 -8.95 6.92 3.84
N LEU A 207 -8.40 8.12 4.05
CA LEU A 207 -7.46 8.42 5.14
C LEU A 207 -8.02 9.42 6.18
N GLY A 208 -9.29 9.80 6.06
CA GLY A 208 -9.93 10.74 6.98
C GLY A 208 -9.46 12.18 6.85
N GLY A 209 -8.88 12.54 5.68
CA GLY A 209 -8.41 13.91 5.44
C GLY A 209 -9.56 14.88 5.14
N GLN A 210 -9.33 16.16 5.38
CA GLN A 210 -10.29 17.24 5.13
C GLN A 210 -9.89 18.14 3.96
N ARG A 211 -8.59 18.19 3.66
CA ARG A 211 -8.02 19.00 2.56
C ARG A 211 -6.72 18.38 2.04
N MET A 212 -6.43 18.69 0.78
CA MET A 212 -5.21 18.26 0.10
C MET A 212 -4.56 19.47 -0.60
#